data_6fd0036dbb4f4969477f7cf05598212d
#
_entry.id   6fd0036dbb4f4969477f7cf05598212d
#
_cell.length_a   1.000
_cell.length_b   1.000
_cell.length_c   1.000
_cell.angle_alpha   90.00
_cell.angle_beta   90.00
_cell.angle_gamma   90.00
#
_symmetry.space_group_name_H-M   'P 1'
#
loop_
_entity.id
_entity.type
_entity.pdbx_description
1 polymer ?
#
loop_
_entity_poly.entity_id
_entity_poly.type
_entity_poly.pdbx_seq_one_letter_code
_entity_poly.pdbx_strand_id
1 'polypeptide(L)'
;TLNTARNQAETTSKDSIFLDQLLIECMSEFQFLIEQEERDVHLQVIPESARIEGDYAKLSRILVNLVNNAFKYSAPGTKLEVVAKLENNQLSISVTDEGQGIAPEDLENIFKRLYRVETSRNMKTGGHGLGLAIARELAHQLGGEITVSSQYGIGSTFTLLLNLSGNENKA
;
A
#
# COMPACT_ATOMS: atom_id res chain seq x y z
N THR A 1 -2.50 -0.16 29.74
CA THR A 1 -3.93 -0.11 29.97
C THR A 1 -4.69 0.20 28.66
N LEU A 2 -5.99 0.01 28.70
CA LEU A 2 -6.83 0.24 27.51
C LEU A 2 -6.76 1.67 27.01
N ASN A 3 -6.75 2.64 27.90
CA ASN A 3 -6.68 4.05 27.51
C ASN A 3 -5.38 4.38 26.81
N THR A 4 -4.27 3.84 27.29
CA THR A 4 -2.98 4.06 26.66
C THR A 4 -2.93 3.49 25.26
N ALA A 5 -3.42 2.26 25.11
CA ALA A 5 -3.43 1.61 23.81
C ALA A 5 -4.32 2.37 22.81
N ARG A 6 -5.47 2.84 23.27
CA ARG A 6 -6.37 3.58 22.39
C ARG A 6 -5.75 4.92 21.99
N ASN A 7 -5.13 5.61 22.91
CA ASN A 7 -4.48 6.87 22.61
C ASN A 7 -3.34 6.69 21.60
N GLN A 8 -2.59 5.60 21.73
CA GLN A 8 -1.54 5.31 20.78
C GLN A 8 -2.09 5.05 19.39
N ALA A 9 -3.23 4.37 19.31
CA ALA A 9 -3.86 4.09 18.03
C ALA A 9 -4.39 5.36 17.36
N GLU A 10 -4.81 6.33 18.15
CA GLU A 10 -5.34 7.57 17.61
C GLU A 10 -4.27 8.61 17.33
N THR A 11 -3.09 8.45 17.91
CA THR A 11 -2.01 9.40 17.76
C THR A 11 -1.28 9.18 16.43
N THR A 12 -1.15 10.27 15.67
CA THR A 12 -0.38 10.27 14.43
C THR A 12 0.91 11.03 14.67
N SER A 13 2.03 10.36 14.50
CA SER A 13 3.32 11.01 14.66
C SER A 13 3.67 11.83 13.42
N LYS A 14 4.62 12.76 13.60
CA LYS A 14 5.06 13.61 12.50
C LYS A 14 6.57 13.46 12.32
N ASP A 15 6.91 12.54 11.48
CA ASP A 15 8.30 12.27 11.11
C ASP A 15 8.63 12.98 9.82
N SER A 16 9.89 13.30 9.64
CA SER A 16 10.38 13.78 8.35
C SER A 16 10.71 12.56 7.49
N ILE A 17 10.04 12.42 6.37
CA ILE A 17 10.12 11.21 5.56
C ILE A 17 10.58 11.54 4.15
N PHE A 18 11.73 10.98 3.74
CA PHE A 18 12.13 10.97 2.35
C PHE A 18 11.43 9.80 1.66
N LEU A 19 10.70 10.08 0.59
CA LEU A 19 9.89 9.06 -0.05
C LEU A 19 10.70 7.94 -0.68
N ASP A 20 11.87 8.27 -1.25
CA ASP A 20 12.74 7.24 -1.80
C ASP A 20 13.20 6.26 -0.72
N GLN A 21 13.55 6.76 0.45
CA GLN A 21 13.96 5.92 1.56
C GLN A 21 12.79 5.05 2.06
N LEU A 22 11.60 5.62 2.12
CA LEU A 22 10.41 4.86 2.51
C LEU A 22 10.21 3.66 1.58
N LEU A 23 10.28 3.88 0.27
CA LEU A 23 10.11 2.79 -0.69
C LEU A 23 11.21 1.74 -0.55
N ILE A 24 12.46 2.18 -0.44
CA ILE A 24 13.58 1.25 -0.32
C ILE A 24 13.47 0.41 0.94
N GLU A 25 13.15 1.03 2.06
CA GLU A 25 13.03 0.30 3.33
C GLU A 25 11.86 -0.66 3.32
N CYS A 26 10.76 -0.26 2.72
CA CYS A 26 9.61 -1.16 2.56
C CYS A 26 10.00 -2.37 1.72
N MET A 27 10.63 -2.14 0.58
CA MET A 27 10.97 -3.23 -0.33
C MET A 27 12.06 -4.14 0.23
N SER A 28 12.86 -3.66 1.18
CA SER A 28 13.88 -4.51 1.80
C SER A 28 13.26 -5.71 2.53
N GLU A 29 12.03 -5.57 3.02
CA GLU A 29 11.34 -6.68 3.66
C GLU A 29 11.00 -7.79 2.69
N PHE A 30 10.98 -7.49 1.39
CA PHE A 30 10.63 -8.45 0.36
C PHE A 30 11.85 -8.93 -0.44
N GLN A 31 13.05 -8.55 -0.01
CA GLN A 31 14.26 -8.84 -0.77
C GLN A 31 14.42 -10.33 -1.08
N PHE A 32 14.17 -11.18 -0.11
CA PHE A 32 14.28 -12.61 -0.30
C PHE A 32 13.30 -13.11 -1.36
N LEU A 33 12.06 -12.65 -1.30
CA LEU A 33 11.03 -13.03 -2.27
C LEU A 33 11.35 -12.49 -3.66
N ILE A 34 11.84 -11.26 -3.73
CA ILE A 34 12.21 -10.66 -5.02
C ILE A 34 13.26 -11.52 -5.72
N GLU A 35 14.28 -11.92 -4.98
CA GLU A 35 15.34 -12.74 -5.54
C GLU A 35 14.88 -14.15 -5.85
N GLN A 36 14.14 -14.76 -4.93
CA GLN A 36 13.69 -16.14 -5.10
C GLN A 36 12.75 -16.28 -6.28
N GLU A 37 11.85 -15.31 -6.47
CA GLU A 37 10.88 -15.34 -7.55
C GLU A 37 11.35 -14.64 -8.81
N GLU A 38 12.55 -14.08 -8.80
CA GLU A 38 13.10 -13.35 -9.94
C GLU A 38 12.16 -12.25 -10.42
N ARG A 39 11.67 -11.45 -9.48
CA ARG A 39 10.74 -10.37 -9.78
C ARG A 39 11.45 -9.18 -10.41
N ASP A 40 10.76 -8.56 -11.34
CA ASP A 40 11.21 -7.32 -11.97
C ASP A 40 10.58 -6.14 -11.24
N VAL A 41 11.32 -5.56 -10.29
CA VAL A 41 10.79 -4.51 -9.42
C VAL A 41 11.28 -3.15 -9.87
N HIS A 42 10.36 -2.22 -10.06
CA HIS A 42 10.65 -0.84 -10.45
C HIS A 42 10.13 0.11 -9.39
N LEU A 43 11.00 0.97 -8.89
CA LEU A 43 10.65 1.99 -7.91
C LEU A 43 10.89 3.36 -8.53
N GLN A 44 9.95 4.27 -8.32
CA GLN A 44 10.08 5.63 -8.83
C GLN A 44 9.51 6.62 -7.82
N VAL A 45 10.21 7.73 -7.63
CA VAL A 45 9.74 8.83 -6.78
C VAL A 45 9.80 10.11 -7.59
N ILE A 46 8.69 10.85 -7.63
CA ILE A 46 8.55 12.07 -8.42
C ILE A 46 8.08 13.20 -7.51
N PRO A 47 8.85 14.26 -7.34
CA PRO A 47 10.26 14.42 -7.70
C PRO A 47 11.16 13.54 -6.84
N GLU A 48 12.34 13.24 -7.32
CA GLU A 48 13.24 12.30 -6.63
C GLU A 48 13.56 12.69 -5.20
N SER A 49 13.61 13.97 -4.92
CA SER A 49 13.95 14.49 -3.60
C SER A 49 12.72 14.71 -2.72
N ALA A 50 11.55 14.22 -3.13
CA ALA A 50 10.33 14.45 -2.40
C ALA A 50 10.43 14.02 -0.94
N ARG A 51 9.98 14.93 -0.06
CA ARG A 51 9.98 14.70 1.38
C ARG A 51 8.66 15.21 1.93
N ILE A 52 8.13 14.49 2.90
CA ILE A 52 6.90 14.88 3.57
C ILE A 52 7.08 14.78 5.07
N GLU A 53 6.16 15.38 5.79
CA GLU A 53 6.00 15.15 7.22
C GLU A 53 4.79 14.28 7.43
N GLY A 54 4.95 13.19 8.17
CA GLY A 54 3.87 12.28 8.38
C GLY A 54 4.24 11.16 9.34
N ASP A 55 3.36 10.19 9.41
CA ASP A 55 3.54 9.04 10.30
C ASP A 55 4.23 7.92 9.53
N TYR A 56 5.54 7.79 9.73
CA TYR A 56 6.33 6.79 9.04
C TYR A 56 5.81 5.38 9.29
N ALA A 57 5.50 5.05 10.54
CA ALA A 57 5.08 3.70 10.86
C ALA A 57 3.78 3.31 10.14
N LYS A 58 2.82 4.22 10.11
CA LYS A 58 1.56 3.93 9.42
C LYS A 58 1.73 3.87 7.92
N LEU A 59 2.50 4.79 7.35
CA LEU A 59 2.77 4.77 5.90
C LEU A 59 3.51 3.51 5.49
N SER A 60 4.51 3.12 6.26
CA SER A 60 5.26 1.91 5.99
C SER A 60 4.36 0.68 6.03
N ARG A 61 3.48 0.60 7.02
CA ARG A 61 2.59 -0.55 7.14
C ARG A 61 1.57 -0.62 6.01
N ILE A 62 1.03 0.54 5.61
CA ILE A 62 0.14 0.58 4.44
C ILE A 62 0.88 0.03 3.22
N LEU A 63 2.07 0.54 2.97
CA LEU A 63 2.83 0.17 1.78
C LEU A 63 3.20 -1.31 1.81
N VAL A 64 3.66 -1.82 2.94
CA VAL A 64 3.97 -3.24 3.09
C VAL A 64 2.74 -4.09 2.77
N ASN A 65 1.58 -3.70 3.26
CA ASN A 65 0.36 -4.46 3.00
C ASN A 65 -0.01 -4.45 1.51
N LEU A 66 0.14 -3.31 0.85
CA LEU A 66 -0.15 -3.23 -0.58
C LEU A 66 0.84 -4.04 -1.40
N VAL A 67 2.12 -3.98 -1.06
CA VAL A 67 3.14 -4.75 -1.77
C VAL A 67 2.96 -6.23 -1.53
N ASN A 68 2.68 -6.62 -0.30
CA ASN A 68 2.43 -8.03 0.03
C ASN A 68 1.25 -8.57 -0.78
N ASN A 69 0.21 -7.77 -0.92
CA ASN A 69 -0.94 -8.13 -1.73
C ASN A 69 -0.55 -8.35 -3.19
N ALA A 70 0.32 -7.47 -3.71
CA ALA A 70 0.78 -7.61 -5.09
C ALA A 70 1.57 -8.90 -5.30
N PHE A 71 2.42 -9.27 -4.33
CA PHE A 71 3.16 -10.53 -4.41
C PHE A 71 2.23 -11.74 -4.39
N LYS A 72 1.18 -11.68 -3.58
CA LYS A 72 0.26 -12.82 -3.46
C LYS A 72 -0.51 -13.10 -4.73
N TYR A 73 -0.88 -12.07 -5.45
CA TYR A 73 -1.82 -12.19 -6.56
C TYR A 73 -1.18 -12.06 -7.93
N SER A 74 0.15 -12.07 -7.99
CA SER A 74 0.87 -12.11 -9.26
C SER A 74 1.90 -13.23 -9.24
N ALA A 75 2.23 -13.75 -10.42
CA ALA A 75 3.10 -14.90 -10.53
C ALA A 75 4.57 -14.53 -10.38
N PRO A 76 5.42 -15.48 -9.95
CA PRO A 76 6.86 -15.27 -9.96
C PRO A 76 7.33 -14.80 -11.34
N GLY A 77 8.37 -13.98 -11.36
CA GLY A 77 8.95 -13.47 -12.60
C GLY A 77 8.22 -12.27 -13.19
N THR A 78 7.05 -11.91 -12.67
CA THR A 78 6.30 -10.77 -13.20
C THR A 78 6.75 -9.46 -12.57
N LYS A 79 6.39 -8.37 -13.24
CA LYS A 79 6.81 -7.03 -12.85
C LYS A 79 5.97 -6.49 -11.68
N LEU A 80 6.65 -5.78 -10.80
CA LEU A 80 6.01 -4.99 -9.74
C LEU A 80 6.54 -3.57 -9.87
N GLU A 81 5.64 -2.61 -9.81
CA GLU A 81 6.02 -1.20 -9.91
C GLU A 81 5.45 -0.42 -8.75
N VAL A 82 6.30 0.34 -8.08
CA VAL A 82 5.86 1.21 -6.99
C VAL A 82 6.27 2.64 -7.34
N VAL A 83 5.29 3.52 -7.41
CA VAL A 83 5.50 4.92 -7.79
C VAL A 83 4.96 5.82 -6.68
N ALA A 84 5.83 6.65 -6.12
CA ALA A 84 5.43 7.68 -5.16
C ALA A 84 5.53 9.03 -5.85
N LYS A 85 4.44 9.78 -5.83
CA LYS A 85 4.38 11.08 -6.48
C LYS A 85 3.85 12.13 -5.51
N LEU A 86 4.58 13.23 -5.40
CA LEU A 86 4.17 14.36 -4.58
C LEU A 86 3.94 15.56 -5.50
N GLU A 87 2.70 16.05 -5.55
CA GLU A 87 2.33 17.13 -6.43
C GLU A 87 1.22 17.94 -5.77
N ASN A 88 1.41 19.25 -5.67
CA ASN A 88 0.40 20.16 -5.10
C ASN A 88 -0.02 19.74 -3.69
N ASN A 89 0.93 19.32 -2.87
CA ASN A 89 0.69 18.84 -1.51
C ASN A 89 -0.21 17.62 -1.45
N GLN A 90 -0.28 16.88 -2.55
CA GLN A 90 -0.97 15.60 -2.57
C GLN A 90 0.04 14.50 -2.82
N LEU A 91 0.03 13.50 -1.96
CA LEU A 91 0.88 12.32 -2.10
C LEU A 91 0.06 11.20 -2.69
N SER A 92 0.60 10.54 -3.71
CA SER A 92 0.06 9.28 -4.20
C SER A 92 1.17 8.24 -4.23
N ILE A 93 0.87 7.06 -3.71
CA ILE A 93 1.79 5.92 -3.80
C ILE A 93 1.02 4.79 -4.43
N SER A 94 1.45 4.38 -5.61
CA SER A 94 0.78 3.34 -6.39
C SER A 94 1.62 2.07 -6.41
N VAL A 95 0.97 0.93 -6.22
CA VAL A 95 1.59 -0.39 -6.33
C VAL A 95 0.86 -1.12 -7.45
N THR A 96 1.58 -1.44 -8.52
CA THR A 96 1.01 -2.08 -9.70
C THR A 96 1.60 -3.46 -9.87
N ASP A 97 0.74 -4.44 -10.08
CA ASP A 97 1.16 -5.81 -10.37
C ASP A 97 0.59 -6.27 -11.71
N GLU A 98 1.24 -7.30 -12.26
CA GLU A 98 0.79 -7.97 -13.48
C GLU A 98 0.18 -9.32 -13.11
N GLY A 99 -0.80 -9.27 -12.20
CA GLY A 99 -1.44 -10.47 -11.70
C GLY A 99 -2.71 -10.80 -12.46
N GLN A 100 -3.55 -11.57 -11.79
CA GLN A 100 -4.81 -12.00 -12.40
C GLN A 100 -5.84 -10.89 -12.50
N GLY A 101 -5.61 -9.77 -11.83
CA GLY A 101 -6.61 -8.71 -11.74
C GLY A 101 -7.75 -9.11 -10.82
N ILE A 102 -8.72 -8.22 -10.71
CA ILE A 102 -9.88 -8.40 -9.83
C ILE A 102 -11.12 -8.26 -10.67
N ALA A 103 -11.99 -9.26 -10.59
CA ALA A 103 -13.25 -9.21 -11.31
C ALA A 103 -14.10 -8.04 -10.80
N PRO A 104 -14.88 -7.38 -11.67
CA PRO A 104 -15.68 -6.22 -11.25
C PRO A 104 -16.61 -6.52 -10.08
N GLU A 105 -17.16 -7.71 -9.99
CA GLU A 105 -18.05 -8.08 -8.90
C GLU A 105 -17.34 -8.19 -7.56
N ASP A 106 -16.01 -8.35 -7.55
CA ASP A 106 -15.25 -8.44 -6.31
C ASP A 106 -14.74 -7.09 -5.82
N LEU A 107 -14.64 -6.09 -6.71
CA LEU A 107 -14.03 -4.80 -6.37
C LEU A 107 -14.68 -4.12 -5.17
N GLU A 108 -15.97 -4.28 -4.99
CA GLU A 108 -16.68 -3.65 -3.88
C GLU A 108 -16.35 -4.28 -2.54
N ASN A 109 -15.83 -5.49 -2.56
CA ASN A 109 -15.69 -6.29 -1.34
C ASN A 109 -14.26 -6.50 -0.89
N ILE A 110 -13.26 -6.16 -1.72
CA ILE A 110 -11.88 -6.52 -1.43
C ILE A 110 -11.32 -5.87 -0.16
N PHE A 111 -11.91 -4.76 0.29
CA PHE A 111 -11.48 -4.09 1.51
C PHE A 111 -12.19 -4.59 2.76
N LYS A 112 -13.15 -5.50 2.61
CA LYS A 112 -13.83 -6.06 3.76
C LYS A 112 -12.90 -7.03 4.49
N ARG A 113 -13.00 -7.03 5.81
CA ARG A 113 -12.19 -7.95 6.60
C ARG A 113 -12.53 -9.38 6.22
N LEU A 114 -11.49 -10.20 6.08
CA LEU A 114 -11.58 -11.62 5.77
C LEU A 114 -12.13 -11.92 4.38
N TYR A 115 -12.43 -10.89 3.58
CA TYR A 115 -12.85 -11.15 2.21
C TYR A 115 -11.67 -11.63 1.37
N ARG A 116 -11.88 -12.65 0.58
CA ARG A 116 -10.88 -13.18 -0.33
C ARG A 116 -11.54 -13.49 -1.65
N VAL A 117 -10.83 -13.17 -2.74
CA VAL A 117 -11.26 -13.57 -4.07
C VAL A 117 -11.18 -15.10 -4.14
N GLU A 118 -12.17 -15.74 -4.75
CA GLU A 118 -12.27 -17.18 -4.75
C GLU A 118 -11.01 -17.89 -5.25
N THR A 119 -10.41 -17.38 -6.31
CA THR A 119 -9.19 -17.96 -6.85
C THR A 119 -8.00 -17.85 -5.89
N SER A 120 -8.05 -16.95 -4.93
CA SER A 120 -6.97 -16.77 -3.96
C SER A 120 -7.15 -17.62 -2.71
N ARG A 121 -8.17 -18.45 -2.65
CA ARG A 121 -8.34 -19.38 -1.53
C ARG A 121 -7.31 -20.48 -1.55
N ASN A 122 -6.55 -20.57 -2.60
CA ASN A 122 -5.47 -21.52 -2.68
C ASN A 122 -4.54 -21.33 -1.47
N MET A 123 -4.20 -22.43 -0.83
CA MET A 123 -3.36 -22.42 0.36
C MET A 123 -2.04 -21.71 0.19
N LYS A 124 -1.53 -21.67 -1.03
CA LYS A 124 -0.23 -21.05 -1.30
C LYS A 124 -0.21 -19.55 -1.07
N THR A 125 -1.35 -18.88 -1.14
CA THR A 125 -1.38 -17.44 -0.92
C THR A 125 -1.28 -17.06 0.55
N GLY A 126 -1.70 -17.95 1.44
CA GLY A 126 -1.52 -17.76 2.88
C GLY A 126 -2.16 -16.52 3.49
N GLY A 127 -2.96 -15.79 2.74
CA GLY A 127 -3.52 -14.56 3.25
C GLY A 127 -4.71 -14.78 4.16
N HIS A 128 -4.90 -13.86 5.09
CA HIS A 128 -6.01 -13.92 6.02
C HIS A 128 -7.15 -12.99 5.64
N GLY A 129 -7.02 -12.27 4.53
CA GLY A 129 -8.05 -11.33 4.13
C GLY A 129 -8.10 -10.05 4.96
N LEU A 130 -7.04 -9.75 5.69
CA LEU A 130 -6.99 -8.58 6.56
C LEU A 130 -6.12 -7.45 6.03
N GLY A 131 -5.16 -7.76 5.16
CA GLY A 131 -4.16 -6.78 4.74
C GLY A 131 -4.74 -5.52 4.12
N LEU A 132 -5.68 -5.66 3.19
CA LEU A 132 -6.29 -4.51 2.54
C LEU A 132 -7.18 -3.73 3.49
N ALA A 133 -7.92 -4.41 4.36
CA ALA A 133 -8.77 -3.74 5.35
C ALA A 133 -7.93 -2.92 6.32
N ILE A 134 -6.80 -3.47 6.77
CA ILE A 134 -5.89 -2.77 7.67
C ILE A 134 -5.28 -1.56 6.96
N ALA A 135 -4.82 -1.74 5.72
CA ALA A 135 -4.23 -0.66 4.95
C ALA A 135 -5.23 0.49 4.79
N ARG A 136 -6.47 0.18 4.45
CA ARG A 136 -7.50 1.20 4.27
C ARG A 136 -7.80 1.93 5.57
N GLU A 137 -7.90 1.20 6.67
CA GLU A 137 -8.15 1.81 7.96
C GLU A 137 -7.03 2.77 8.36
N LEU A 138 -5.77 2.36 8.15
CA LEU A 138 -4.63 3.22 8.42
C LEU A 138 -4.65 4.46 7.52
N ALA A 139 -4.99 4.29 6.24
CA ALA A 139 -5.11 5.41 5.32
C ALA A 139 -6.15 6.40 5.83
N HIS A 140 -7.30 5.92 6.29
CA HIS A 140 -8.34 6.78 6.84
C HIS A 140 -7.87 7.52 8.09
N GLN A 141 -7.08 6.87 8.94
CA GLN A 141 -6.51 7.53 10.11
C GLN A 141 -5.59 8.68 9.71
N LEU A 142 -4.96 8.58 8.56
CA LEU A 142 -4.09 9.64 8.04
C LEU A 142 -4.85 10.69 7.24
N GLY A 143 -6.16 10.55 7.12
CA GLY A 143 -6.98 11.47 6.34
C GLY A 143 -6.95 11.20 4.85
N GLY A 144 -6.56 10.01 4.45
CA GLY A 144 -6.45 9.63 3.06
C GLY A 144 -7.39 8.50 2.67
N GLU A 145 -7.12 7.91 1.52
CA GLU A 145 -7.92 6.83 0.97
C GLU A 145 -7.05 5.91 0.13
N ILE A 146 -7.50 4.67 -0.03
CA ILE A 146 -6.88 3.74 -0.96
C ILE A 146 -7.89 3.46 -2.08
N THR A 147 -7.43 3.62 -3.31
CA THR A 147 -8.23 3.32 -4.49
C THR A 147 -7.64 2.12 -5.20
N VAL A 148 -8.46 1.49 -6.03
CA VAL A 148 -8.03 0.35 -6.82
C VAL A 148 -8.50 0.51 -8.25
N SER A 149 -7.61 0.18 -9.17
CA SER A 149 -7.92 0.07 -10.59
C SER A 149 -7.44 -1.30 -11.03
N SER A 150 -8.29 -2.07 -11.68
CA SER A 150 -7.94 -3.43 -12.03
C SER A 150 -8.58 -3.82 -13.34
N GLN A 151 -7.83 -4.61 -14.10
CA GLN A 151 -8.33 -5.22 -15.33
C GLN A 151 -8.15 -6.72 -15.20
N TYR A 152 -9.27 -7.43 -15.20
CA TYR A 152 -9.27 -8.86 -14.99
C TYR A 152 -8.42 -9.56 -16.07
N GLY A 153 -7.52 -10.40 -15.62
CA GLY A 153 -6.61 -11.11 -16.50
C GLY A 153 -5.34 -10.35 -16.84
N ILE A 154 -5.19 -9.09 -16.40
CA ILE A 154 -4.02 -8.26 -16.72
C ILE A 154 -3.27 -7.82 -15.47
N GLY A 155 -3.97 -7.28 -14.49
CA GLY A 155 -3.32 -6.84 -13.26
C GLY A 155 -4.11 -5.80 -12.51
N SER A 156 -3.50 -5.29 -11.44
CA SER A 156 -4.14 -4.35 -10.54
C SER A 156 -3.19 -3.24 -10.13
N THR A 157 -3.75 -2.07 -9.85
CA THR A 157 -3.03 -0.95 -9.25
C THR A 157 -3.77 -0.48 -8.02
N PHE A 158 -3.12 -0.51 -6.88
CA PHE A 158 -3.64 0.04 -5.64
C PHE A 158 -2.92 1.34 -5.36
N THR A 159 -3.65 2.40 -5.04
CA THR A 159 -3.06 3.72 -4.84
C THR A 159 -3.50 4.29 -3.50
N LEU A 160 -2.51 4.66 -2.69
CA LEU A 160 -2.74 5.46 -1.49
C LEU A 160 -2.75 6.93 -1.90
N LEU A 161 -3.80 7.64 -1.49
CA LEU A 161 -3.93 9.06 -1.73
C LEU A 161 -4.00 9.81 -0.41
N LEU A 162 -3.10 10.77 -0.21
CA LEU A 162 -3.09 11.61 0.99
C LEU A 162 -3.04 13.07 0.57
N ASN A 163 -3.90 13.87 1.17
CA ASN A 163 -3.89 15.31 0.96
C ASN A 163 -3.17 15.96 2.14
N LEU A 164 -1.95 16.44 1.89
CA LEU A 164 -1.08 16.98 2.93
C LEU A 164 -1.43 18.42 3.29
N SER A 165 -2.03 19.17 2.39
CA SER A 165 -2.33 20.57 2.62
C SER A 165 -3.52 20.77 3.56
N GLY A 166 -4.36 19.78 3.72
CA GLY A 166 -5.55 19.89 4.54
C GLY A 166 -5.27 20.21 6.00
N ASN A 167 -4.08 19.89 6.49
CA ASN A 167 -3.71 20.13 7.88
C ASN A 167 -3.26 21.56 8.13
N GLU A 168 -2.79 22.24 7.12
CA GLU A 168 -2.29 23.60 7.24
C GLU A 168 -3.40 24.62 7.34
N ASN A 169 -4.50 24.35 6.67
CA ASN A 169 -5.61 25.28 6.59
C ASN A 169 -6.44 25.35 7.87
N LYS A 170 -6.11 24.55 8.84
CA LYS A 170 -6.82 24.53 10.09
C LYS A 170 -6.16 25.35 11.18
N ALA A 171 -5.04 25.92 10.85
CA ALA A 171 -4.31 26.75 11.80
C ALA A 171 -4.99 28.10 12.00
#